data_01a2ba6061820b5b50b59022bab47653
#
_entry.id   01a2ba6061820b5b50b59022bab47653
#
_cell.length_a   1.000
_cell.length_b   1.000
_cell.length_c   1.000
_cell.angle_alpha   90.00
_cell.angle_beta   90.00
_cell.angle_gamma   90.00
#
_symmetry.space_group_name_H-M   'P 1'
#
loop_
_entity.id
_entity.type
_entity.pdbx_description
1 polymer ?
#
loop_
_entity_poly.entity_id
_entity_poly.type
_entity_poly.pdbx_seq_one_letter_code
_entity_poly.pdbx_strand_id
1 'polypeptide(L)'
;MSSWTSLKLAAYADRTNERLTEILDDDVVIGNPLDSMGDAPMADSGIAISKDSAVGAVVIGNNLVDGRQFMIDVSNSTTKIHENTEKPVFIFGNLSTSVSRPGARNLRMKGIPVLMGTESACYAIGSFLAWYEKRRALAETTNGDGEHRPVAALPRLPDGFTQDKSYALLAACGLPMAPMLESGTLNDTVKNARSLGYPVVLKTANPDIAHKSDVGGVILGIRSDEELVRHYADLAQRCGPQVSLQPALSADYELIVGMHRDPRFGPLVTVGLGGVFTEILRDSVNLLPPVSYDEFEASLNALRAAAVLRGARGQQAISLRELYDVVVTISELAIQNPGITGIDLNPIMVRHGKLNIVDALITV
;
A
#
# COMPACT_ATOMS: atom_id res chain seq x y z
N MET A 1 0.80 21.04 1.72
CA MET A 1 0.18 20.95 0.39
C MET A 1 0.56 19.58 -0.17
N SER A 2 -0.35 18.62 -0.17
CA SER A 2 -0.14 17.34 -0.85
C SER A 2 -0.07 17.64 -2.34
N SER A 3 1.02 17.24 -2.99
CA SER A 3 1.17 17.35 -4.44
C SER A 3 0.09 16.48 -5.09
N TRP A 4 -0.89 17.09 -5.71
CA TRP A 4 -2.05 16.46 -6.33
C TRP A 4 -1.70 15.64 -7.56
N THR A 5 -0.46 15.72 -8.04
CA THR A 5 0.02 14.93 -9.16
C THR A 5 1.50 14.57 -9.00
N SER A 6 1.84 13.35 -9.35
CA SER A 6 3.23 12.92 -9.57
C SER A 6 3.82 13.45 -10.88
N LEU A 7 3.03 14.25 -11.65
CA LEU A 7 3.46 14.83 -12.91
C LEU A 7 4.52 15.90 -12.69
N LYS A 8 5.62 15.79 -13.42
CA LYS A 8 6.67 16.79 -13.47
C LYS A 8 6.73 17.35 -14.88
N LEU A 9 6.81 18.67 -15.00
CA LEU A 9 7.10 19.31 -16.26
C LEU A 9 8.57 19.09 -16.60
N ALA A 10 8.84 18.48 -17.75
CA ALA A 10 10.21 18.23 -18.20
C ALA A 10 10.89 19.55 -18.59
N ALA A 11 12.14 19.73 -18.19
CA ALA A 11 12.99 20.75 -18.79
C ALA A 11 13.46 20.21 -20.14
N TYR A 12 13.28 21.00 -21.20
CA TYR A 12 13.71 20.61 -22.54
C TYR A 12 15.23 20.68 -22.66
N ALA A 13 15.81 19.70 -23.39
CA ALA A 13 17.22 19.72 -23.77
C ALA A 13 17.51 20.88 -24.74
N ASP A 14 18.76 21.35 -24.79
CA ASP A 14 19.17 22.49 -25.64
C ASP A 14 18.79 22.25 -27.12
N ARG A 15 19.01 21.06 -27.64
CA ARG A 15 18.63 20.69 -29.01
C ARG A 15 17.12 20.82 -29.27
N THR A 16 16.29 20.53 -28.26
CA THR A 16 14.84 20.67 -28.37
C THR A 16 14.46 22.15 -28.37
N ASN A 17 15.09 22.96 -27.50
CA ASN A 17 14.90 24.40 -27.49
C ASN A 17 15.31 25.05 -28.81
N GLU A 18 16.48 24.69 -29.37
CA GLU A 18 16.93 25.16 -30.69
C GLU A 18 15.90 24.82 -31.76
N ARG A 19 15.40 23.57 -31.77
CA ARG A 19 14.41 23.14 -32.77
C ARG A 19 13.07 23.87 -32.60
N LEU A 20 12.63 24.14 -31.39
CA LEU A 20 11.43 24.93 -31.13
C LEU A 20 11.61 26.39 -31.60
N THR A 21 12.78 26.99 -31.43
CA THR A 21 13.09 28.33 -31.96
C THR A 21 13.00 28.38 -33.49
N GLU A 22 13.33 27.31 -34.22
CA GLU A 22 13.17 27.25 -35.67
C GLU A 22 11.72 27.09 -36.13
N ILE A 23 10.84 26.54 -35.29
CA ILE A 23 9.45 26.22 -35.61
C ILE A 23 8.51 27.36 -35.24
N LEU A 24 8.82 28.05 -34.15
CA LEU A 24 7.95 29.06 -33.53
C LEU A 24 8.38 30.47 -33.95
N ASP A 25 7.42 31.38 -33.92
CA ASP A 25 7.69 32.80 -34.14
C ASP A 25 8.48 33.41 -32.96
N ASP A 26 9.23 34.48 -33.23
CA ASP A 26 10.14 35.11 -32.26
C ASP A 26 9.46 35.67 -30.99
N ASP A 27 8.16 35.83 -31.01
CA ASP A 27 7.34 36.29 -29.88
C ASP A 27 6.85 35.15 -28.96
N VAL A 28 7.07 33.89 -29.32
CA VAL A 28 6.67 32.75 -28.50
C VAL A 28 7.74 32.43 -27.47
N VAL A 29 7.35 32.40 -26.21
CA VAL A 29 8.24 31.98 -25.09
C VAL A 29 8.33 30.48 -25.06
N ILE A 30 9.55 29.97 -25.32
CA ILE A 30 9.81 28.53 -25.21
C ILE A 30 9.87 28.11 -23.74
N GLY A 31 8.99 27.22 -23.34
CA GLY A 31 8.91 26.70 -21.98
C GLY A 31 8.00 25.46 -21.88
N ASN A 32 7.87 24.91 -20.69
CA ASN A 32 6.94 23.82 -20.43
C ASN A 32 6.02 24.21 -19.26
N PRO A 33 4.73 24.43 -19.49
CA PRO A 33 3.99 24.18 -20.74
C PRO A 33 4.36 25.17 -21.86
N LEU A 34 4.34 24.67 -23.10
CA LEU A 34 4.50 25.51 -24.30
C LEU A 34 3.13 26.01 -24.74
N ASP A 35 3.00 27.33 -24.90
CA ASP A 35 1.82 27.94 -25.52
C ASP A 35 2.16 28.32 -26.98
N SER A 36 1.85 27.40 -27.89
CA SER A 36 2.01 27.61 -29.31
C SER A 36 0.75 28.23 -29.90
N MET A 37 0.72 29.54 -30.02
CA MET A 37 -0.38 30.28 -30.62
C MET A 37 -0.56 29.91 -32.09
N GLY A 38 -1.61 29.16 -32.43
CA GLY A 38 -1.96 28.79 -33.82
C GLY A 38 -1.75 27.30 -34.19
N ASP A 39 -2.23 26.92 -35.36
CA ASP A 39 -2.41 25.50 -35.76
C ASP A 39 -1.15 24.86 -36.36
N ALA A 40 -0.43 25.60 -37.20
CA ALA A 40 0.70 25.06 -37.96
C ALA A 40 1.90 24.66 -37.08
N PRO A 41 2.28 25.42 -36.03
CA PRO A 41 3.40 25.04 -35.18
C PRO A 41 3.09 23.89 -34.21
N MET A 42 1.84 23.67 -33.86
CA MET A 42 1.44 22.72 -32.81
C MET A 42 1.92 21.28 -33.12
N ALA A 43 1.70 20.82 -34.34
CA ALA A 43 2.08 19.44 -34.69
C ALA A 43 3.60 19.27 -34.68
N ASP A 44 4.32 20.18 -35.32
CA ASP A 44 5.76 20.10 -35.48
C ASP A 44 6.51 20.33 -34.17
N SER A 45 5.99 21.27 -33.32
CA SER A 45 6.49 21.46 -31.94
C SER A 45 6.24 20.24 -31.07
N GLY A 46 5.03 19.68 -31.11
CA GLY A 46 4.70 18.45 -30.35
C GLY A 46 5.55 17.26 -30.75
N ILE A 47 5.85 17.12 -32.05
CA ILE A 47 6.77 16.08 -32.56
C ILE A 47 8.20 16.36 -32.05
N ALA A 48 8.69 17.58 -32.10
CA ALA A 48 10.00 17.95 -31.59
C ALA A 48 10.14 17.63 -30.08
N ILE A 49 9.13 18.05 -29.29
CA ILE A 49 9.05 17.79 -27.85
C ILE A 49 9.02 16.27 -27.58
N SER A 50 8.27 15.52 -28.37
CA SER A 50 8.16 14.05 -28.18
C SER A 50 9.50 13.31 -28.36
N LYS A 51 10.45 13.87 -29.09
CA LYS A 51 11.77 13.29 -29.33
C LYS A 51 12.78 13.57 -28.21
N ASP A 52 12.46 14.50 -27.29
CA ASP A 52 13.30 14.82 -26.15
C ASP A 52 13.34 13.66 -25.14
N SER A 53 14.52 13.22 -24.75
CA SER A 53 14.69 12.09 -23.81
C SER A 53 14.15 12.38 -22.40
N ALA A 54 14.08 13.66 -22.00
CA ALA A 54 13.53 14.07 -20.73
C ALA A 54 11.99 14.03 -20.67
N VAL A 55 11.33 13.93 -21.84
CA VAL A 55 9.86 13.91 -21.97
C VAL A 55 9.36 12.47 -21.97
N GLY A 56 8.55 12.09 -21.01
CA GLY A 56 7.92 10.76 -20.92
C GLY A 56 6.58 10.66 -21.65
N ALA A 57 5.87 11.78 -21.81
CA ALA A 57 4.57 11.84 -22.49
C ALA A 57 4.31 13.24 -23.04
N VAL A 58 3.48 13.36 -24.08
CA VAL A 58 2.99 14.63 -24.61
C VAL A 58 1.56 14.83 -24.16
N VAL A 59 1.28 15.98 -23.52
CA VAL A 59 -0.04 16.31 -23.00
C VAL A 59 -0.53 17.62 -23.61
N ILE A 60 -1.66 17.57 -24.29
CA ILE A 60 -2.24 18.73 -24.99
C ILE A 60 -3.44 19.22 -24.19
N GLY A 61 -3.36 20.44 -23.67
CA GLY A 61 -4.45 21.13 -22.99
C GLY A 61 -5.28 21.96 -23.97
N ASN A 62 -6.36 21.40 -24.51
CA ASN A 62 -7.23 22.13 -25.41
C ASN A 62 -8.69 21.62 -25.37
N ASN A 63 -9.65 22.56 -25.44
CA ASN A 63 -11.07 22.22 -25.48
C ASN A 63 -11.50 21.82 -26.88
N LEU A 64 -11.95 20.58 -27.06
CA LEU A 64 -12.55 20.11 -28.30
C LEU A 64 -14.00 20.60 -28.39
N VAL A 65 -14.28 21.65 -29.19
CA VAL A 65 -15.62 22.23 -29.35
C VAL A 65 -16.11 21.98 -30.75
N ASP A 66 -17.37 21.59 -30.92
CA ASP A 66 -17.97 21.35 -32.23
C ASP A 66 -18.07 22.63 -33.07
N GLY A 67 -17.94 22.48 -34.40
CA GLY A 67 -18.25 23.52 -35.37
C GLY A 67 -17.19 24.61 -35.56
N ARG A 68 -15.98 24.47 -35.00
CA ARG A 68 -14.89 25.40 -35.27
C ARG A 68 -13.75 24.71 -36.02
N GLN A 69 -13.30 25.32 -37.12
CA GLN A 69 -12.17 24.81 -37.93
C GLN A 69 -10.93 24.58 -37.08
N PHE A 70 -10.59 25.49 -36.21
CA PHE A 70 -9.50 25.38 -35.25
C PHE A 70 -9.49 24.05 -34.46
N MET A 71 -10.68 23.52 -34.09
CA MET A 71 -10.79 22.25 -33.36
C MET A 71 -10.52 21.02 -34.22
N ILE A 72 -10.81 21.12 -35.53
CA ILE A 72 -10.42 20.09 -36.51
C ILE A 72 -8.89 20.06 -36.61
N ASP A 73 -8.29 21.23 -36.66
CA ASP A 73 -6.83 21.38 -36.79
C ASP A 73 -6.13 20.89 -35.54
N VAL A 74 -6.62 21.16 -34.31
CA VAL A 74 -6.10 20.57 -33.07
C VAL A 74 -6.19 19.04 -33.08
N SER A 75 -7.32 18.47 -33.54
CA SER A 75 -7.49 17.03 -33.63
C SER A 75 -6.52 16.41 -34.64
N ASN A 76 -6.29 17.07 -35.78
CA ASN A 76 -5.35 16.64 -36.80
C ASN A 76 -3.91 16.75 -36.31
N SER A 77 -3.55 17.84 -35.68
CA SER A 77 -2.24 18.04 -35.07
C SER A 77 -1.94 17.03 -33.98
N THR A 78 -2.92 16.78 -33.09
CA THR A 78 -2.81 15.73 -32.06
C THR A 78 -2.59 14.34 -32.68
N THR A 79 -3.31 14.02 -33.75
CA THR A 79 -3.15 12.78 -34.49
C THR A 79 -1.76 12.69 -35.11
N LYS A 80 -1.28 13.77 -35.78
CA LYS A 80 0.05 13.82 -36.38
C LYS A 80 1.16 13.63 -35.34
N ILE A 81 1.03 14.21 -34.16
CA ILE A 81 1.98 13.99 -33.06
C ILE A 81 1.98 12.52 -32.67
N HIS A 82 0.82 11.93 -32.43
CA HIS A 82 0.68 10.52 -32.03
C HIS A 82 1.29 9.55 -33.03
N GLU A 83 1.08 9.78 -34.32
CA GLU A 83 1.61 8.96 -35.43
C GLU A 83 3.15 9.07 -35.58
N ASN A 84 3.77 10.09 -35.00
CA ASN A 84 5.22 10.36 -35.12
C ASN A 84 6.02 10.14 -33.81
N THR A 85 5.40 9.51 -32.81
CA THR A 85 6.07 9.17 -31.55
C THR A 85 5.54 7.84 -30.98
N GLU A 86 6.41 7.12 -30.30
CA GLU A 86 6.02 5.96 -29.49
C GLU A 86 5.62 6.34 -28.05
N LYS A 87 5.83 7.60 -27.68
CA LYS A 87 5.46 8.09 -26.35
C LYS A 87 3.94 8.29 -26.25
N PRO A 88 3.37 8.11 -25.05
CA PRO A 88 1.96 8.40 -24.83
C PRO A 88 1.59 9.84 -25.17
N VAL A 89 0.51 10.02 -25.94
CA VAL A 89 -0.05 11.33 -26.26
C VAL A 89 -1.45 11.42 -25.65
N PHE A 90 -1.70 12.45 -24.89
CA PHE A 90 -3.00 12.73 -24.27
C PHE A 90 -3.52 14.09 -24.70
N ILE A 91 -4.85 14.21 -24.78
CA ILE A 91 -5.50 15.51 -24.89
C ILE A 91 -6.55 15.65 -23.79
N PHE A 92 -6.62 16.83 -23.17
CA PHE A 92 -7.67 17.12 -22.20
C PHE A 92 -8.32 18.48 -22.44
N GLY A 93 -9.63 18.53 -22.16
CA GLY A 93 -10.39 19.77 -22.11
C GLY A 93 -10.41 20.34 -20.70
N ASN A 94 -10.23 21.65 -20.57
CA ASN A 94 -10.32 22.34 -19.28
C ASN A 94 -11.73 22.28 -18.67
N LEU A 95 -12.76 22.23 -19.55
CA LEU A 95 -14.16 22.18 -19.16
C LEU A 95 -14.75 20.81 -19.52
N SER A 96 -15.32 20.13 -18.54
CA SER A 96 -15.96 18.82 -18.73
C SER A 96 -17.24 18.88 -19.58
N THR A 97 -17.84 20.07 -19.73
CA THR A 97 -19.13 20.27 -20.40
C THR A 97 -19.01 20.65 -21.87
N SER A 98 -17.80 20.98 -22.36
CA SER A 98 -17.59 21.55 -23.71
C SER A 98 -16.74 20.64 -24.60
N VAL A 99 -17.01 19.34 -24.60
CA VAL A 99 -16.25 18.39 -25.42
C VAL A 99 -17.10 17.87 -26.57
N SER A 100 -16.63 18.07 -27.81
CA SER A 100 -17.16 17.44 -28.99
C SER A 100 -17.17 15.91 -28.85
N ARG A 101 -18.35 15.31 -28.75
CA ARG A 101 -18.47 13.85 -28.67
C ARG A 101 -17.95 13.14 -29.94
N PRO A 102 -18.25 13.63 -31.16
CA PRO A 102 -17.67 13.06 -32.38
C PRO A 102 -16.14 13.19 -32.43
N GLY A 103 -15.61 14.36 -32.11
CA GLY A 103 -14.16 14.61 -32.10
C GLY A 103 -13.45 13.73 -31.09
N ALA A 104 -13.95 13.65 -29.87
CA ALA A 104 -13.40 12.78 -28.83
C ALA A 104 -13.46 11.29 -29.23
N ARG A 105 -14.57 10.85 -29.84
CA ARG A 105 -14.67 9.47 -30.32
C ARG A 105 -13.65 9.17 -31.42
N ASN A 106 -13.46 10.09 -32.36
CA ASN A 106 -12.47 9.92 -33.43
C ASN A 106 -11.06 9.77 -32.91
N LEU A 107 -10.63 10.63 -31.97
CA LEU A 107 -9.31 10.52 -31.33
C LEU A 107 -9.14 9.22 -30.54
N ARG A 108 -10.15 8.82 -29.77
CA ARG A 108 -10.14 7.57 -29.02
C ARG A 108 -10.03 6.33 -29.92
N MET A 109 -10.69 6.33 -31.07
CA MET A 109 -10.55 5.25 -32.07
C MET A 109 -9.14 5.13 -32.63
N LYS A 110 -8.36 6.23 -32.61
CA LYS A 110 -6.95 6.27 -32.99
C LYS A 110 -5.99 5.94 -31.84
N GLY A 111 -6.51 5.55 -30.66
CA GLY A 111 -5.71 5.23 -29.48
C GLY A 111 -5.29 6.45 -28.64
N ILE A 112 -5.82 7.63 -28.92
CA ILE A 112 -5.51 8.88 -28.19
C ILE A 112 -6.55 9.10 -27.09
N PRO A 113 -6.17 9.04 -25.80
CA PRO A 113 -7.10 9.32 -24.70
C PRO A 113 -7.52 10.80 -24.71
N VAL A 114 -8.84 11.01 -24.63
CA VAL A 114 -9.44 12.32 -24.46
C VAL A 114 -10.02 12.40 -23.06
N LEU A 115 -9.45 13.27 -22.24
CA LEU A 115 -9.77 13.43 -20.81
C LEU A 115 -10.58 14.71 -20.61
N MET A 116 -11.33 14.80 -19.52
CA MET A 116 -12.19 15.93 -19.22
C MET A 116 -11.92 16.49 -17.83
N GLY A 117 -11.74 17.82 -17.74
CA GLY A 117 -11.37 18.54 -16.53
C GLY A 117 -9.88 18.42 -16.23
N THR A 118 -9.25 19.55 -15.96
CA THR A 118 -7.78 19.62 -15.74
C THR A 118 -7.31 18.75 -14.59
N GLU A 119 -7.98 18.83 -13.45
CA GLU A 119 -7.60 18.07 -12.24
C GLU A 119 -7.70 16.57 -12.46
N SER A 120 -8.86 16.09 -12.96
CA SER A 120 -9.09 14.67 -13.24
C SER A 120 -8.14 14.13 -14.31
N ALA A 121 -7.82 14.94 -15.34
CA ALA A 121 -6.89 14.58 -16.38
C ALA A 121 -5.47 14.42 -15.83
N CYS A 122 -4.99 15.40 -15.06
CA CYS A 122 -3.68 15.33 -14.43
C CYS A 122 -3.54 14.12 -13.51
N TYR A 123 -4.58 13.83 -12.71
CA TYR A 123 -4.61 12.64 -11.85
C TYR A 123 -4.54 11.34 -12.66
N ALA A 124 -5.35 11.22 -13.71
CA ALA A 124 -5.38 10.03 -14.56
C ALA A 124 -4.05 9.79 -15.29
N ILE A 125 -3.45 10.85 -15.86
CA ILE A 125 -2.16 10.79 -16.53
C ILE A 125 -1.05 10.41 -15.53
N GLY A 126 -1.03 11.05 -14.35
CA GLY A 126 -0.06 10.75 -13.30
C GLY A 126 -0.12 9.30 -12.85
N SER A 127 -1.33 8.78 -12.62
CA SER A 127 -1.54 7.39 -12.25
C SER A 127 -1.11 6.41 -13.35
N PHE A 128 -1.38 6.73 -14.61
CA PHE A 128 -0.94 5.90 -15.74
C PHE A 128 0.59 5.87 -15.87
N LEU A 129 1.26 7.01 -15.76
CA LEU A 129 2.72 7.08 -15.85
C LEU A 129 3.39 6.36 -14.69
N ALA A 130 2.89 6.53 -13.46
CA ALA A 130 3.38 5.82 -12.29
C ALA A 130 3.20 4.28 -12.45
N TRP A 131 2.07 3.84 -12.98
CA TRP A 131 1.85 2.43 -13.29
C TRP A 131 2.81 1.91 -14.35
N TYR A 132 3.06 2.69 -15.40
CA TYR A 132 3.98 2.32 -16.48
C TYR A 132 5.42 2.21 -15.97
N GLU A 133 5.89 3.18 -15.18
CA GLU A 133 7.20 3.16 -14.54
C GLU A 133 7.36 1.93 -13.62
N LYS A 134 6.37 1.66 -12.79
CA LYS A 134 6.36 0.48 -11.93
C LYS A 134 6.40 -0.83 -12.73
N ARG A 135 5.63 -0.93 -13.81
CA ARG A 135 5.64 -2.09 -14.70
C ARG A 135 6.99 -2.28 -15.38
N ARG A 136 7.63 -1.20 -15.83
CA ARG A 136 8.96 -1.24 -16.42
C ARG A 136 10.01 -1.70 -15.42
N ALA A 137 10.02 -1.13 -14.24
CA ALA A 137 10.91 -1.53 -13.15
C ALA A 137 10.74 -3.01 -12.78
N LEU A 138 9.51 -3.51 -12.70
CA LEU A 138 9.23 -4.94 -12.47
C LEU A 138 9.74 -5.82 -13.60
N ALA A 139 9.64 -5.40 -14.86
CA ALA A 139 10.16 -6.15 -16.00
C ALA A 139 11.71 -6.19 -16.03
N GLU A 140 12.35 -5.12 -15.56
CA GLU A 140 13.81 -5.03 -15.39
C GLU A 140 14.30 -5.89 -14.21
N THR A 141 13.55 -5.97 -13.11
CA THR A 141 13.89 -6.77 -11.92
C THR A 141 13.66 -8.28 -12.10
N THR A 142 12.79 -8.72 -13.01
CA THR A 142 12.67 -10.15 -13.35
C THR A 142 13.91 -10.70 -14.05
N ASN A 143 14.83 -9.85 -14.50
CA ASN A 143 16.14 -10.21 -15.07
C ASN A 143 17.32 -9.93 -14.13
N GLY A 144 17.09 -9.44 -12.93
CA GLY A 144 18.11 -9.14 -11.93
C GLY A 144 17.80 -9.80 -10.61
N ASP A 145 18.82 -10.41 -9.99
CA ASP A 145 18.84 -10.90 -8.62
C ASP A 145 18.56 -9.74 -7.64
N GLY A 146 17.30 -9.26 -7.59
CA GLY A 146 16.87 -8.48 -6.43
C GLY A 146 17.11 -9.36 -5.21
N GLU A 147 17.83 -8.87 -4.19
CA GLU A 147 18.12 -9.59 -2.95
C GLU A 147 16.81 -10.08 -2.30
N HIS A 148 16.24 -11.12 -2.89
CA HIS A 148 15.23 -11.94 -2.26
C HIS A 148 15.97 -12.76 -1.23
N ARG A 149 16.07 -12.25 -0.01
CA ARG A 149 16.67 -13.01 1.08
C ARG A 149 15.78 -14.22 1.31
N PRO A 150 16.25 -15.44 0.95
CA PRO A 150 15.47 -16.63 1.24
C PRO A 150 15.32 -16.68 2.77
N VAL A 151 14.07 -16.58 3.23
CA VAL A 151 13.76 -16.90 4.62
C VAL A 151 14.14 -18.37 4.82
N ALA A 152 14.80 -18.69 5.92
CA ALA A 152 15.07 -20.08 6.28
C ALA A 152 13.78 -20.91 6.13
N ALA A 153 13.90 -22.17 5.73
CA ALA A 153 12.74 -23.02 5.46
C ALA A 153 11.72 -22.89 6.60
N LEU A 154 10.58 -22.28 6.29
CA LEU A 154 9.50 -22.07 7.25
C LEU A 154 8.77 -23.40 7.50
N PRO A 155 8.18 -23.59 8.67
CA PRO A 155 7.43 -24.80 8.96
C PRO A 155 6.26 -24.94 7.99
N ARG A 156 6.05 -26.17 7.52
CA ARG A 156 4.80 -26.51 6.82
C ARG A 156 3.67 -26.61 7.83
N LEU A 157 2.48 -26.20 7.40
CA LEU A 157 1.28 -26.44 8.19
C LEU A 157 1.15 -27.95 8.47
N PRO A 158 1.03 -28.34 9.74
CA PRO A 158 0.77 -29.75 10.06
C PRO A 158 -0.62 -30.16 9.57
N ASP A 159 -0.77 -31.44 9.23
CA ASP A 159 -2.07 -32.01 8.94
C ASP A 159 -3.01 -31.79 10.14
N GLY A 160 -4.25 -31.37 9.88
CA GLY A 160 -5.20 -31.05 10.93
C GLY A 160 -4.85 -29.80 11.74
N PHE A 161 -4.23 -28.80 11.10
CA PHE A 161 -3.98 -27.49 11.71
C PHE A 161 -5.28 -26.87 12.19
N THR A 162 -5.27 -26.32 13.40
CA THR A 162 -6.37 -25.59 14.02
C THR A 162 -5.94 -24.20 14.42
N GLN A 163 -6.87 -23.25 14.44
CA GLN A 163 -6.57 -21.82 14.63
C GLN A 163 -5.89 -21.49 15.98
N ASP A 164 -6.15 -22.28 17.03
CA ASP A 164 -5.49 -22.16 18.35
C ASP A 164 -3.98 -22.32 18.28
N LYS A 165 -3.46 -23.03 17.26
CA LYS A 165 -2.02 -23.23 17.04
C LYS A 165 -1.34 -22.08 16.29
N SER A 166 -2.09 -21.09 15.85
CA SER A 166 -1.56 -19.95 15.07
C SER A 166 -0.42 -19.24 15.75
N TYR A 167 -0.60 -18.93 17.04
CA TYR A 167 0.39 -18.18 17.82
C TYR A 167 1.72 -18.94 17.96
N ALA A 168 1.66 -20.21 18.27
CA ALA A 168 2.84 -21.07 18.42
C ALA A 168 3.57 -21.27 17.09
N LEU A 169 2.83 -21.44 15.99
CA LEU A 169 3.42 -21.56 14.66
C LEU A 169 4.15 -20.30 14.24
N LEU A 170 3.54 -19.14 14.44
CA LEU A 170 4.14 -17.84 14.07
C LEU A 170 5.34 -17.51 14.96
N ALA A 171 5.31 -17.89 16.24
CA ALA A 171 6.47 -17.82 17.13
C ALA A 171 7.63 -18.72 16.63
N ALA A 172 7.32 -19.94 16.15
CA ALA A 172 8.32 -20.82 15.56
C ALA A 172 8.89 -20.31 14.23
N CYS A 173 8.16 -19.43 13.53
CA CYS A 173 8.66 -18.69 12.37
C CYS A 173 9.61 -17.54 12.75
N GLY A 174 9.88 -17.30 14.03
CA GLY A 174 10.76 -16.24 14.51
C GLY A 174 10.13 -14.86 14.57
N LEU A 175 8.80 -14.76 14.47
CA LEU A 175 8.12 -13.46 14.62
C LEU A 175 8.21 -12.94 16.07
N PRO A 176 8.23 -11.60 16.29
CA PRO A 176 8.35 -10.98 17.60
C PRO A 176 7.04 -11.11 18.42
N MET A 177 6.70 -12.34 18.79
CA MET A 177 5.50 -12.64 19.56
C MET A 177 5.69 -12.23 21.03
N ALA A 178 4.67 -11.61 21.63
CA ALA A 178 4.68 -11.34 23.07
C ALA A 178 4.68 -12.65 23.86
N PRO A 179 5.31 -12.72 25.05
CA PRO A 179 5.23 -13.91 25.88
C PRO A 179 3.78 -14.31 26.14
N MET A 180 3.46 -15.60 25.99
CA MET A 180 2.12 -16.13 26.25
C MET A 180 2.22 -17.47 26.98
N LEU A 181 1.42 -17.64 28.03
CA LEU A 181 1.33 -18.88 28.79
C LEU A 181 -0.13 -19.36 28.81
N GLU A 182 -0.36 -20.60 28.46
CA GLU A 182 -1.66 -21.22 28.49
C GLU A 182 -1.89 -22.04 29.74
N SER A 183 -3.13 -22.15 30.18
CA SER A 183 -3.55 -22.97 31.30
C SER A 183 -5.02 -23.38 31.20
N GLY A 184 -5.35 -24.53 31.81
CA GLY A 184 -6.72 -25.04 31.89
C GLY A 184 -7.25 -25.08 33.33
N THR A 185 -6.45 -24.65 34.31
CA THR A 185 -6.84 -24.64 35.72
C THR A 185 -6.56 -23.28 36.38
N LEU A 186 -7.33 -22.90 37.40
CA LEU A 186 -7.12 -21.66 38.15
C LEU A 186 -5.72 -21.62 38.78
N ASN A 187 -5.25 -22.76 39.35
CA ASN A 187 -3.96 -22.80 40.04
C ASN A 187 -2.81 -22.54 39.08
N ASP A 188 -2.82 -23.15 37.88
CA ASP A 188 -1.80 -22.91 36.87
C ASP A 188 -1.91 -21.49 36.32
N THR A 189 -3.13 -20.96 36.19
CA THR A 189 -3.36 -19.57 35.74
C THR A 189 -2.71 -18.57 36.71
N VAL A 190 -2.89 -18.73 38.01
CA VAL A 190 -2.28 -17.87 39.03
C VAL A 190 -0.74 -18.02 39.02
N LYS A 191 -0.23 -19.25 38.91
CA LYS A 191 1.20 -19.50 38.80
C LYS A 191 1.81 -18.82 37.57
N ASN A 192 1.15 -18.92 36.42
CA ASN A 192 1.58 -18.30 35.18
C ASN A 192 1.57 -16.77 35.28
N ALA A 193 0.51 -16.19 35.88
CA ALA A 193 0.42 -14.74 36.06
C ALA A 193 1.56 -14.19 36.93
N ARG A 194 1.89 -14.90 38.03
CA ARG A 194 3.01 -14.54 38.92
C ARG A 194 4.35 -14.62 38.17
N SER A 195 4.54 -15.60 37.30
CA SER A 195 5.77 -15.75 36.52
C SER A 195 5.91 -14.66 35.44
N LEU A 196 4.82 -14.20 34.83
CA LEU A 196 4.81 -13.10 33.86
C LEU A 196 4.98 -11.73 34.54
N GLY A 197 4.51 -11.61 35.78
CA GLY A 197 4.45 -10.34 36.51
C GLY A 197 3.22 -9.51 36.18
N TYR A 198 2.56 -9.01 37.21
CA TYR A 198 1.40 -8.12 37.03
C TYR A 198 1.82 -6.72 36.56
N PRO A 199 0.99 -6.01 35.78
CA PRO A 199 -0.35 -6.41 35.30
C PRO A 199 -0.29 -7.39 34.12
N VAL A 200 -1.32 -8.27 34.03
CA VAL A 200 -1.48 -9.24 32.95
C VAL A 200 -2.79 -9.05 32.18
N VAL A 201 -2.85 -9.65 31.00
CA VAL A 201 -4.06 -9.82 30.18
C VAL A 201 -4.45 -11.29 30.23
N LEU A 202 -5.76 -11.54 30.52
CA LEU A 202 -6.35 -12.87 30.49
C LEU A 202 -7.24 -12.99 29.24
N LYS A 203 -7.01 -14.03 28.44
CA LYS A 203 -7.80 -14.29 27.22
C LYS A 203 -8.34 -15.72 27.25
N THR A 204 -9.54 -15.93 26.68
CA THR A 204 -9.99 -17.29 26.42
C THR A 204 -9.06 -17.98 25.42
N ALA A 205 -8.76 -19.25 25.66
CA ALA A 205 -8.03 -20.11 24.72
C ALA A 205 -8.96 -21.23 24.16
N ASN A 206 -10.26 -21.03 24.23
CA ASN A 206 -11.23 -21.95 23.65
C ASN A 206 -11.11 -21.94 22.12
N PRO A 207 -10.79 -23.09 21.47
CA PRO A 207 -10.60 -23.16 20.02
C PRO A 207 -11.88 -22.84 19.20
N ASP A 208 -13.05 -22.99 19.81
CA ASP A 208 -14.33 -22.73 19.16
C ASP A 208 -14.66 -21.22 19.09
N ILE A 209 -13.85 -20.36 19.74
CA ILE A 209 -14.03 -18.92 19.79
C ILE A 209 -12.97 -18.21 18.94
N ALA A 210 -13.29 -17.90 17.69
CA ALA A 210 -12.39 -17.23 16.76
C ALA A 210 -12.18 -15.75 17.10
N HIS A 211 -13.26 -15.02 17.44
CA HIS A 211 -13.24 -13.59 17.77
C HIS A 211 -13.44 -13.39 19.29
N LYS A 212 -12.34 -13.48 20.04
CA LYS A 212 -12.34 -13.44 21.50
C LYS A 212 -12.93 -12.15 22.07
N SER A 213 -12.70 -11.03 21.42
CA SER A 213 -13.20 -9.70 21.87
C SER A 213 -14.72 -9.59 21.80
N ASP A 214 -15.36 -10.19 20.79
CA ASP A 214 -16.81 -10.09 20.57
C ASP A 214 -17.63 -10.76 21.67
N VAL A 215 -17.05 -11.76 22.30
CA VAL A 215 -17.68 -12.51 23.42
C VAL A 215 -17.19 -12.04 24.79
N GLY A 216 -16.46 -10.91 24.85
CA GLY A 216 -15.84 -10.45 26.10
C GLY A 216 -14.78 -11.44 26.62
N GLY A 217 -14.15 -12.18 25.72
CA GLY A 217 -13.16 -13.21 26.01
C GLY A 217 -11.75 -12.66 26.29
N VAL A 218 -11.59 -11.33 26.38
CA VAL A 218 -10.33 -10.64 26.67
C VAL A 218 -10.53 -9.69 27.85
N ILE A 219 -9.72 -9.85 28.89
CA ILE A 219 -9.76 -9.03 30.11
C ILE A 219 -8.41 -8.39 30.30
N LEU A 220 -8.37 -7.06 30.24
CA LEU A 220 -7.13 -6.27 30.29
C LEU A 220 -6.82 -5.78 31.71
N GLY A 221 -5.54 -5.61 32.01
CA GLY A 221 -5.07 -4.84 33.16
C GLY A 221 -5.32 -5.46 34.53
N ILE A 222 -5.32 -6.79 34.62
CA ILE A 222 -5.43 -7.52 35.88
C ILE A 222 -4.14 -7.31 36.69
N ARG A 223 -4.28 -6.84 37.94
CA ARG A 223 -3.16 -6.37 38.75
C ARG A 223 -2.83 -7.21 39.97
N SER A 224 -3.69 -8.17 40.32
CA SER A 224 -3.48 -9.03 41.49
C SER A 224 -4.07 -10.42 41.29
N ASP A 225 -3.66 -11.35 42.18
CA ASP A 225 -4.23 -12.69 42.22
C ASP A 225 -5.75 -12.66 42.46
N GLU A 226 -6.23 -11.76 43.36
CA GLU A 226 -7.65 -11.65 43.70
C GLU A 226 -8.49 -11.18 42.52
N GLU A 227 -7.98 -10.23 41.74
CA GLU A 227 -8.62 -9.82 40.48
C GLU A 227 -8.63 -10.96 39.47
N LEU A 228 -7.48 -11.67 39.32
CA LEU A 228 -7.35 -12.79 38.40
C LEU A 228 -8.33 -13.91 38.72
N VAL A 229 -8.47 -14.30 40.01
CA VAL A 229 -9.37 -15.36 40.44
C VAL A 229 -10.81 -15.03 40.07
N ARG A 230 -11.26 -13.79 40.31
CA ARG A 230 -12.61 -13.33 39.98
C ARG A 230 -12.84 -13.37 38.48
N HIS A 231 -11.92 -12.82 37.69
CA HIS A 231 -12.03 -12.76 36.24
C HIS A 231 -11.94 -14.13 35.58
N TYR A 232 -11.07 -15.01 36.11
CA TYR A 232 -10.98 -16.39 35.62
C TYR A 232 -12.31 -17.15 35.84
N ALA A 233 -12.92 -17.02 37.03
CA ALA A 233 -14.18 -17.71 37.31
C ALA A 233 -15.30 -17.26 36.36
N ASP A 234 -15.45 -15.95 36.11
CA ASP A 234 -16.41 -15.42 35.17
C ASP A 234 -16.11 -15.87 33.71
N LEU A 235 -14.86 -15.75 33.27
CA LEU A 235 -14.45 -16.14 31.92
C LEU A 235 -14.62 -17.64 31.68
N ALA A 236 -14.22 -18.46 32.66
CA ALA A 236 -14.34 -19.93 32.57
C ALA A 236 -15.82 -20.38 32.49
N GLN A 237 -16.72 -19.69 33.18
CA GLN A 237 -18.16 -19.96 33.09
C GLN A 237 -18.72 -19.67 31.69
N ARG A 238 -18.27 -18.58 31.06
CA ARG A 238 -18.79 -18.11 29.75
C ARG A 238 -18.10 -18.80 28.56
N CYS A 239 -16.79 -18.98 28.63
CA CYS A 239 -15.96 -19.37 27.50
C CYS A 239 -15.22 -20.71 27.69
N GLY A 240 -15.39 -21.38 28.82
CA GLY A 240 -14.63 -22.59 29.19
C GLY A 240 -13.35 -22.29 29.94
N PRO A 241 -12.75 -23.32 30.59
CA PRO A 241 -11.61 -23.17 31.53
C PRO A 241 -10.26 -22.90 30.84
N GLN A 242 -10.16 -23.11 29.54
CA GLN A 242 -8.94 -22.90 28.79
C GLN A 242 -8.69 -21.41 28.60
N VAL A 243 -7.56 -20.93 29.10
CA VAL A 243 -7.18 -19.51 29.06
C VAL A 243 -5.72 -19.32 28.68
N SER A 244 -5.40 -18.18 28.13
CA SER A 244 -4.03 -17.71 27.93
C SER A 244 -3.78 -16.40 28.67
N LEU A 245 -2.56 -16.22 29.12
CA LEU A 245 -2.07 -15.07 29.84
C LEU A 245 -0.91 -14.41 29.09
N GLN A 246 -0.90 -13.09 29.06
CA GLN A 246 0.19 -12.28 28.51
C GLN A 246 0.49 -11.11 29.46
N PRO A 247 1.71 -10.57 29.48
CA PRO A 247 1.97 -9.29 30.15
C PRO A 247 1.06 -8.20 29.56
N ALA A 248 0.56 -7.31 30.39
CA ALA A 248 -0.15 -6.12 29.91
C ALA A 248 0.88 -5.13 29.33
N LEU A 249 1.03 -5.15 28.02
CA LEU A 249 1.94 -4.25 27.32
C LEU A 249 1.25 -2.90 27.10
N SER A 250 2.02 -1.81 27.26
CA SER A 250 1.61 -0.50 26.77
C SER A 250 2.24 -0.25 25.40
N ALA A 251 1.54 0.42 24.52
CA ALA A 251 2.03 0.78 23.20
C ALA A 251 2.07 2.30 23.02
N ASP A 252 3.03 2.78 22.24
CA ASP A 252 3.04 4.15 21.73
C ASP A 252 1.99 4.29 20.63
N TYR A 253 1.84 3.23 19.82
CA TYR A 253 0.79 3.03 18.81
C TYR A 253 0.70 1.55 18.41
N GLU A 254 -0.32 1.22 17.66
CA GLU A 254 -0.59 -0.14 17.19
C GLU A 254 -0.47 -0.21 15.67
N LEU A 255 0.00 -1.35 15.16
CA LEU A 255 -0.01 -1.71 13.74
C LEU A 255 -0.87 -2.94 13.53
N ILE A 256 -1.32 -3.09 12.29
CA ILE A 256 -1.89 -4.33 11.77
C ILE A 256 -1.04 -4.81 10.59
N VAL A 257 -0.79 -6.10 10.55
CA VAL A 257 -0.21 -6.78 9.39
C VAL A 257 -1.06 -8.00 9.11
N GLY A 258 -1.72 -8.00 7.96
CA GLY A 258 -2.58 -9.11 7.54
C GLY A 258 -2.14 -9.66 6.20
N MET A 259 -2.43 -10.93 5.95
CA MET A 259 -2.34 -11.53 4.63
C MET A 259 -3.69 -12.17 4.30
N HIS A 260 -4.19 -11.93 3.11
CA HIS A 260 -5.31 -12.67 2.56
C HIS A 260 -4.95 -13.21 1.18
N ARG A 261 -5.54 -14.32 0.79
CA ARG A 261 -5.33 -14.91 -0.52
C ARG A 261 -6.39 -14.44 -1.48
N ASP A 262 -5.99 -13.58 -2.42
CA ASP A 262 -6.85 -13.14 -3.53
C ASP A 262 -6.88 -14.24 -4.61
N PRO A 263 -8.06 -14.56 -5.19
CA PRO A 263 -8.16 -15.59 -6.22
C PRO A 263 -7.37 -15.32 -7.49
N ARG A 264 -7.06 -14.06 -7.79
CA ARG A 264 -6.35 -13.62 -9.01
C ARG A 264 -4.87 -13.34 -8.77
N PHE A 265 -4.54 -12.77 -7.60
CA PHE A 265 -3.19 -12.29 -7.29
C PHE A 265 -2.42 -13.23 -6.34
N GLY A 266 -3.09 -14.20 -5.74
CA GLY A 266 -2.47 -15.03 -4.70
C GLY A 266 -2.39 -14.30 -3.35
N PRO A 267 -1.35 -14.56 -2.53
CA PRO A 267 -1.22 -13.92 -1.23
C PRO A 267 -1.00 -12.40 -1.40
N LEU A 268 -1.78 -11.61 -0.66
CA LEU A 268 -1.70 -10.15 -0.62
C LEU A 268 -1.51 -9.73 0.82
N VAL A 269 -0.45 -8.98 1.10
CA VAL A 269 -0.13 -8.51 2.46
C VAL A 269 -0.58 -7.07 2.62
N THR A 270 -1.32 -6.81 3.70
CA THR A 270 -1.77 -5.47 4.09
C THR A 270 -1.02 -5.03 5.33
N VAL A 271 -0.48 -3.82 5.30
CA VAL A 271 0.17 -3.16 6.45
C VAL A 271 -0.50 -1.83 6.70
N GLY A 272 -0.87 -1.55 7.96
CA GLY A 272 -1.53 -0.30 8.33
C GLY A 272 -1.40 0.04 9.80
N LEU A 273 -1.89 1.23 10.17
CA LEU A 273 -2.07 1.59 11.58
C LEU A 273 -3.23 0.79 12.18
N GLY A 274 -3.02 0.30 13.41
CA GLY A 274 -3.99 -0.42 14.22
C GLY A 274 -4.85 0.47 15.11
N GLY A 275 -5.66 -0.16 15.96
CA GLY A 275 -6.51 0.50 16.93
C GLY A 275 -7.62 1.35 16.30
N VAL A 276 -8.07 2.37 17.00
CA VAL A 276 -9.15 3.29 16.56
C VAL A 276 -8.85 4.01 15.23
N PHE A 277 -7.57 4.08 14.84
CA PHE A 277 -7.17 4.70 13.58
C PHE A 277 -7.51 3.85 12.36
N THR A 278 -7.58 2.53 12.49
CA THR A 278 -7.90 1.61 11.39
C THR A 278 -9.29 1.87 10.82
N GLU A 279 -10.27 2.02 11.70
CA GLU A 279 -11.67 2.19 11.30
C GLU A 279 -11.95 3.58 10.71
N ILE A 280 -11.29 4.61 11.26
CA ILE A 280 -11.54 6.01 10.89
C ILE A 280 -10.72 6.44 9.67
N LEU A 281 -9.41 6.14 9.67
CA LEU A 281 -8.49 6.64 8.64
C LEU A 281 -8.35 5.70 7.44
N ARG A 282 -8.57 4.39 7.64
CA ARG A 282 -8.36 3.35 6.62
C ARG A 282 -7.02 3.53 5.91
N ASP A 283 -5.98 3.79 6.71
CA ASP A 283 -4.64 4.11 6.23
C ASP A 283 -3.79 2.84 6.20
N SER A 284 -3.86 2.14 5.10
CA SER A 284 -3.13 0.90 4.87
C SER A 284 -2.61 0.82 3.45
N VAL A 285 -1.57 0.01 3.26
CA VAL A 285 -0.99 -0.33 1.95
C VAL A 285 -1.08 -1.82 1.73
N ASN A 286 -1.25 -2.20 0.46
CA ASN A 286 -1.24 -3.59 0.03
C ASN A 286 0.05 -3.88 -0.74
N LEU A 287 0.69 -4.99 -0.39
CA LEU A 287 1.95 -5.45 -0.94
C LEU A 287 1.71 -6.80 -1.61
N LEU A 288 2.22 -6.97 -2.82
CA LEU A 288 2.12 -8.23 -3.57
C LEU A 288 3.46 -8.98 -3.47
N PRO A 289 3.53 -10.10 -2.74
CA PRO A 289 4.75 -10.89 -2.66
C PRO A 289 5.19 -11.48 -4.02
N PRO A 290 6.51 -11.62 -4.24
CA PRO A 290 7.60 -11.27 -3.34
C PRO A 290 7.83 -9.76 -3.24
N VAL A 291 8.02 -9.24 -2.03
CA VAL A 291 8.17 -7.80 -1.76
C VAL A 291 9.65 -7.48 -1.52
N SER A 292 10.23 -6.56 -2.30
CA SER A 292 11.56 -6.02 -2.02
C SER A 292 11.51 -5.00 -0.85
N TYR A 293 12.68 -4.77 -0.21
CA TYR A 293 12.76 -3.79 0.86
C TYR A 293 12.42 -2.37 0.38
N ASP A 294 12.90 -2.00 -0.80
CA ASP A 294 12.64 -0.68 -1.39
C ASP A 294 11.16 -0.46 -1.71
N GLU A 295 10.48 -1.49 -2.23
CA GLU A 295 9.03 -1.43 -2.49
C GLU A 295 8.23 -1.32 -1.18
N PHE A 296 8.62 -2.07 -0.16
CA PHE A 296 8.04 -1.99 1.17
C PHE A 296 8.19 -0.60 1.76
N GLU A 297 9.42 -0.05 1.79
CA GLU A 297 9.69 1.28 2.33
C GLU A 297 8.94 2.38 1.56
N ALA A 298 8.95 2.32 0.22
CA ALA A 298 8.21 3.25 -0.62
C ALA A 298 6.69 3.20 -0.34
N SER A 299 6.15 2.00 -0.15
CA SER A 299 4.73 1.80 0.16
C SER A 299 4.35 2.37 1.54
N LEU A 300 5.18 2.15 2.56
CA LEU A 300 4.94 2.74 3.89
C LEU A 300 5.05 4.26 3.87
N ASN A 301 5.92 4.83 3.03
CA ASN A 301 6.05 6.26 2.86
C ASN A 301 4.81 6.91 2.23
N ALA A 302 3.98 6.14 1.54
CA ALA A 302 2.71 6.59 0.97
C ALA A 302 1.56 6.64 2.00
N LEU A 303 1.71 6.03 3.19
CA LEU A 303 0.74 6.13 4.27
C LEU A 303 0.63 7.58 4.75
N ARG A 304 -0.59 8.02 5.06
CA ARG A 304 -0.83 9.32 5.70
C ARG A 304 -0.13 9.42 7.05
N ALA A 305 -0.08 8.31 7.76
CA ALA A 305 0.56 8.16 9.05
C ALA A 305 2.07 7.85 8.99
N ALA A 306 2.71 7.91 7.81
CA ALA A 306 4.15 7.63 7.66
C ALA A 306 5.04 8.41 8.65
N ALA A 307 4.65 9.64 9.02
CA ALA A 307 5.36 10.44 10.02
C ALA A 307 5.36 9.79 11.43
N VAL A 308 4.30 9.07 11.81
CA VAL A 308 4.21 8.36 13.09
C VAL A 308 5.23 7.23 13.12
N LEU A 309 5.33 6.46 12.03
CA LEU A 309 6.30 5.37 11.90
C LEU A 309 7.75 5.85 12.00
N ARG A 310 8.01 7.10 11.57
CA ARG A 310 9.33 7.75 11.65
C ARG A 310 9.63 8.45 12.98
N GLY A 311 8.74 8.35 13.96
CA GLY A 311 8.97 8.89 15.30
C GLY A 311 8.52 10.35 15.47
N ALA A 312 7.35 10.71 14.97
CA ALA A 312 6.78 12.05 15.20
C ALA A 312 6.53 12.32 16.69
N ARG A 313 6.62 13.57 17.09
CA ARG A 313 6.31 14.07 18.45
C ARG A 313 7.17 13.44 19.58
N GLY A 314 8.43 13.10 19.30
CA GLY A 314 9.35 12.56 20.32
C GLY A 314 9.22 11.06 20.58
N GLN A 315 8.37 10.35 19.84
CA GLN A 315 8.35 8.90 19.83
C GLN A 315 9.54 8.35 19.04
N GLN A 316 10.03 7.18 19.42
CA GLN A 316 11.08 6.51 18.66
C GLN A 316 10.52 5.97 17.34
N ALA A 317 11.31 6.12 16.26
CA ALA A 317 10.99 5.51 14.99
C ALA A 317 10.94 3.98 15.13
N ILE A 318 10.02 3.36 14.41
CA ILE A 318 9.95 1.91 14.31
C ILE A 318 11.16 1.36 13.55
N SER A 319 11.59 0.16 13.90
CA SER A 319 12.51 -0.59 13.05
C SER A 319 11.79 -1.06 11.78
N LEU A 320 11.95 -0.31 10.67
CA LEU A 320 11.39 -0.70 9.37
C LEU A 320 11.90 -2.08 8.93
N ARG A 321 13.13 -2.43 9.33
CA ARG A 321 13.70 -3.74 9.01
C ARG A 321 12.98 -4.87 9.74
N GLU A 322 12.67 -4.69 11.02
CA GLU A 322 11.91 -5.68 11.79
C GLU A 322 10.50 -5.85 11.25
N LEU A 323 9.82 -4.76 10.86
CA LEU A 323 8.51 -4.83 10.24
C LEU A 323 8.56 -5.49 8.85
N TYR A 324 9.60 -5.21 8.07
CA TYR A 324 9.84 -5.89 6.79
C TYR A 324 10.03 -7.39 6.98
N ASP A 325 10.83 -7.81 7.97
CA ASP A 325 11.04 -9.23 8.27
C ASP A 325 9.71 -9.93 8.65
N VAL A 326 8.79 -9.25 9.35
CA VAL A 326 7.43 -9.74 9.60
C VAL A 326 6.66 -9.94 8.29
N VAL A 327 6.65 -8.93 7.41
CA VAL A 327 5.95 -8.97 6.12
C VAL A 327 6.48 -10.11 5.24
N VAL A 328 7.79 -10.25 5.13
CA VAL A 328 8.43 -11.31 4.34
C VAL A 328 8.10 -12.69 4.90
N THR A 329 8.18 -12.85 6.23
CA THR A 329 7.90 -14.13 6.89
C THR A 329 6.48 -14.62 6.63
N ILE A 330 5.45 -13.76 6.81
CA ILE A 330 4.07 -14.17 6.52
C ILE A 330 3.80 -14.38 5.02
N SER A 331 4.49 -13.61 4.16
CA SER A 331 4.43 -13.78 2.71
C SER A 331 4.92 -15.17 2.30
N GLU A 332 6.12 -15.53 2.74
CA GLU A 332 6.74 -16.83 2.45
C GLU A 332 5.96 -18.00 3.07
N LEU A 333 5.45 -17.81 4.31
CA LEU A 333 4.60 -18.82 4.95
C LEU A 333 3.35 -19.10 4.10
N ALA A 334 2.72 -18.06 3.56
CA ALA A 334 1.56 -18.18 2.70
C ALA A 334 1.89 -18.80 1.32
N ILE A 335 3.05 -18.45 0.75
CA ILE A 335 3.52 -19.01 -0.54
C ILE A 335 3.81 -20.52 -0.38
N GLN A 336 4.53 -20.90 0.69
CA GLN A 336 4.91 -22.28 0.95
C GLN A 336 3.73 -23.16 1.40
N ASN A 337 2.64 -22.55 1.88
CA ASN A 337 1.43 -23.25 2.36
C ASN A 337 0.18 -22.74 1.63
N PRO A 338 -0.13 -23.25 0.43
CA PRO A 338 -1.28 -22.79 -0.37
C PRO A 338 -2.63 -22.93 0.32
N GLY A 339 -2.75 -23.79 1.32
CA GLY A 339 -3.96 -23.95 2.13
C GLY A 339 -4.25 -22.79 3.08
N ILE A 340 -3.27 -21.90 3.34
CA ILE A 340 -3.51 -20.70 4.13
C ILE A 340 -4.32 -19.69 3.29
N THR A 341 -5.50 -19.34 3.76
CA THR A 341 -6.39 -18.35 3.16
C THR A 341 -6.23 -16.97 3.78
N GLY A 342 -5.80 -16.90 5.04
CA GLY A 342 -5.55 -15.65 5.75
C GLY A 342 -4.58 -15.78 6.91
N ILE A 343 -3.86 -14.69 7.20
CA ILE A 343 -3.06 -14.47 8.42
C ILE A 343 -3.42 -13.09 8.94
N ASP A 344 -3.74 -12.98 10.21
CA ASP A 344 -4.02 -11.69 10.86
C ASP A 344 -3.11 -11.54 12.10
N LEU A 345 -2.31 -10.49 12.10
CA LEU A 345 -1.47 -10.05 13.21
C LEU A 345 -2.04 -8.73 13.71
N ASN A 346 -2.96 -8.78 14.68
CA ASN A 346 -3.74 -7.64 15.12
C ASN A 346 -4.14 -7.74 16.61
N PRO A 347 -3.60 -6.84 17.46
CA PRO A 347 -2.64 -5.79 17.12
C PRO A 347 -1.17 -6.22 17.22
N ILE A 348 -0.31 -5.50 16.51
CA ILE A 348 1.13 -5.42 16.77
C ILE A 348 1.37 -4.16 17.58
N MET A 349 1.75 -4.32 18.85
CA MET A 349 2.01 -3.21 19.76
C MET A 349 3.43 -2.70 19.53
N VAL A 350 3.56 -1.42 19.25
CA VAL A 350 4.86 -0.75 19.08
C VAL A 350 5.17 0.04 20.34
N ARG A 351 6.32 -0.24 20.95
CA ARG A 351 6.81 0.51 22.10
C ARG A 351 8.31 0.72 21.97
N HIS A 352 8.75 1.97 22.11
CA HIS A 352 10.15 2.35 21.96
C HIS A 352 10.75 1.80 20.64
N GLY A 353 10.00 1.86 19.56
CA GLY A 353 10.39 1.39 18.23
C GLY A 353 10.42 -0.14 18.04
N LYS A 354 10.13 -0.94 19.08
CA LYS A 354 10.10 -2.40 19.03
C LYS A 354 8.70 -2.94 18.80
N LEU A 355 8.61 -4.01 18.01
CA LEU A 355 7.37 -4.73 17.72
C LEU A 355 7.09 -5.80 18.79
N ASN A 356 5.82 -5.95 19.15
CA ASN A 356 5.30 -7.03 19.99
C ASN A 356 3.94 -7.49 19.43
N ILE A 357 3.90 -8.64 18.82
CA ILE A 357 2.66 -9.24 18.32
C ILE A 357 1.92 -9.87 19.50
N VAL A 358 0.73 -9.34 19.83
CA VAL A 358 -0.03 -9.80 21.01
C VAL A 358 -1.23 -10.65 20.63
N ASP A 359 -1.65 -10.64 19.37
CA ASP A 359 -2.66 -11.58 18.85
C ASP A 359 -2.35 -11.97 17.42
N ALA A 360 -2.68 -13.22 17.07
CA ALA A 360 -2.39 -13.77 15.78
C ALA A 360 -3.35 -14.92 15.43
N LEU A 361 -3.82 -14.91 14.17
CA LEU A 361 -4.75 -15.90 13.65
C LEU A 361 -4.29 -16.35 12.26
N ILE A 362 -4.34 -17.65 12.00
CA ILE A 362 -4.18 -18.24 10.67
C ILE A 362 -5.48 -18.93 10.28
N THR A 363 -6.00 -18.64 9.11
CA THR A 363 -7.16 -19.31 8.51
C THR A 363 -6.72 -20.18 7.33
N VAL A 364 -7.29 -21.36 7.22
CA VAL A 364 -7.02 -22.35 6.17
C VAL A 364 -8.27 -22.69 5.39
#